data_0ebe2fe0a0e7f175a73cb34de41ed270
#
_entry.id   0ebe2fe0a0e7f175a73cb34de41ed270
#
_cell.length_a   1.000
_cell.length_b   1.000
_cell.length_c   1.000
_cell.angle_alpha   90.00
_cell.angle_beta   90.00
_cell.angle_gamma   90.00
#
_symmetry.space_group_name_H-M   'P 1'
#
loop_
_entity.id
_entity.type
_entity.pdbx_description
1 polymer ?
#
loop_
_entity_poly.entity_id
_entity_poly.type
_entity_poly.pdbx_seq_one_letter_code
_entity_poly.pdbx_strand_id
1 'polypeptide(L)'
;MSTDTRVRPRNRFRRRVVATVLAFVLVGTAAAVVGSQQGPRLRDVSYDASGLVSRPAQRVILTANQAVQRVSAADVRVTPAAAHTVTSSGNTIAVEFAGPLAYDRSYEISVADVRAPGQRATSDLRTSIRTGSTDVLALVRGDAGAEDRIVRRSLDAGGATTVYEGTGIDEFVRIGRSIVVVRATDTGSSVDIVPLAGGVQDADTPVEHLTLPTSAGRVTALHAADDGASFGFEYADTSTGQSRNVGLYVVDMTGTHLPTAIDAAGKPRTGAVPMSVGQWAYVPRTESALVRTGTDDLVLVDMSGRADPVRLGSATFLHGFVGSGTTAVVETGTGIVRLDLTDGARTALRAPAGSPDAPYLGRIAPLADGAYLRVVGDVRSDGTLAGRIVRVDGSRASRLPVTVPDDASITAVCPSPNGQFVAVATTSATSGLISIVDATSGALEASIAAASVDWCAALPSGDEVG
;
A
#
# COMPACT_ATOMS: atom_id res chain seq x y z
N MET A 1 -84.94 60.09 -18.62
CA MET A 1 -83.79 59.67 -17.83
C MET A 1 -83.32 58.30 -18.33
N SER A 2 -82.40 58.29 -19.25
CA SER A 2 -81.82 57.04 -19.80
C SER A 2 -80.52 56.71 -19.06
N THR A 3 -80.48 55.57 -18.40
CA THR A 3 -79.34 55.03 -17.74
C THR A 3 -78.64 54.06 -18.71
N ASP A 4 -77.53 54.52 -19.26
CA ASP A 4 -76.66 53.78 -20.17
C ASP A 4 -75.74 52.88 -19.33
N THR A 5 -76.00 51.55 -19.31
CA THR A 5 -75.21 50.57 -18.60
C THR A 5 -74.14 50.06 -19.54
N ARG A 6 -72.95 50.65 -19.45
CA ARG A 6 -71.72 50.15 -20.12
C ARG A 6 -71.25 48.80 -19.57
N VAL A 7 -71.48 47.75 -20.35
CA VAL A 7 -70.92 46.42 -20.08
C VAL A 7 -69.42 46.46 -20.36
N ARG A 8 -68.57 46.36 -19.34
CA ARG A 8 -67.12 46.29 -19.44
C ARG A 8 -66.66 44.96 -20.04
N PRO A 9 -65.58 44.94 -20.89
CA PRO A 9 -65.16 43.77 -21.59
C PRO A 9 -64.29 42.87 -20.70
N ARG A 10 -64.92 42.04 -19.88
CA ARG A 10 -64.30 41.02 -18.97
C ARG A 10 -63.68 39.90 -19.75
N ASN A 11 -63.92 39.76 -21.06
CA ASN A 11 -63.43 38.72 -21.94
C ASN A 11 -62.01 38.96 -22.45
N ARG A 12 -61.51 40.20 -22.48
CA ARG A 12 -60.13 40.47 -22.97
C ARG A 12 -59.06 40.09 -21.96
N PHE A 13 -59.30 40.29 -20.69
CA PHE A 13 -58.35 39.88 -19.63
C PHE A 13 -58.27 38.35 -19.56
N ARG A 14 -59.40 37.66 -19.56
CA ARG A 14 -59.47 36.19 -19.51
C ARG A 14 -58.78 35.56 -20.73
N ARG A 15 -58.95 36.15 -21.92
CA ARG A 15 -58.22 35.70 -23.13
C ARG A 15 -56.72 35.92 -23.04
N ARG A 16 -56.25 37.01 -22.47
CA ARG A 16 -54.81 37.28 -22.24
C ARG A 16 -54.21 36.32 -21.27
N VAL A 17 -54.86 36.07 -20.12
CA VAL A 17 -54.40 35.09 -19.14
C VAL A 17 -54.37 33.69 -19.71
N VAL A 18 -55.40 33.25 -20.45
CA VAL A 18 -55.39 31.94 -21.11
C VAL A 18 -54.30 31.84 -22.16
N ALA A 19 -54.08 32.90 -22.96
CA ALA A 19 -53.01 32.93 -23.97
C ALA A 19 -51.60 32.86 -23.32
N THR A 20 -51.40 33.56 -22.19
CA THR A 20 -50.13 33.49 -21.41
C THR A 20 -49.89 32.09 -20.81
N VAL A 21 -50.94 31.51 -20.24
CA VAL A 21 -50.84 30.13 -19.67
C VAL A 21 -50.57 29.11 -20.77
N LEU A 22 -51.24 29.22 -21.93
CA LEU A 22 -50.99 28.37 -23.11
C LEU A 22 -49.57 28.56 -23.67
N ALA A 23 -49.06 29.80 -23.70
CA ALA A 23 -47.68 30.06 -24.10
C ALA A 23 -46.67 29.41 -23.14
N PHE A 24 -46.88 29.52 -21.82
CA PHE A 24 -46.01 28.83 -20.84
C PHE A 24 -46.12 27.32 -20.92
N VAL A 25 -47.27 26.74 -21.15
CA VAL A 25 -47.47 25.30 -21.37
C VAL A 25 -46.78 24.86 -22.67
N LEU A 26 -46.88 25.62 -23.75
CA LEU A 26 -46.18 25.33 -24.99
C LEU A 26 -44.65 25.41 -24.88
N VAL A 27 -44.14 26.46 -24.22
CA VAL A 27 -42.72 26.60 -23.94
C VAL A 27 -42.22 25.50 -23.01
N GLY A 28 -42.99 25.19 -21.95
CA GLY A 28 -42.69 24.10 -21.02
C GLY A 28 -42.68 22.71 -21.70
N THR A 29 -43.68 22.43 -22.56
CA THR A 29 -43.69 21.16 -23.34
C THR A 29 -42.58 21.11 -24.39
N ALA A 30 -42.29 22.20 -25.07
CA ALA A 30 -41.15 22.26 -26.03
C ALA A 30 -39.82 22.04 -25.31
N ALA A 31 -39.60 22.68 -24.16
CA ALA A 31 -38.42 22.49 -23.31
C ALA A 31 -38.32 21.05 -22.75
N ALA A 32 -39.45 20.45 -22.35
CA ALA A 32 -39.49 19.04 -21.90
C ALA A 32 -39.18 18.06 -23.05
N VAL A 33 -39.68 18.31 -24.25
CA VAL A 33 -39.36 17.47 -25.44
C VAL A 33 -37.91 17.62 -25.84
N VAL A 34 -37.35 18.82 -25.86
CA VAL A 34 -35.92 19.03 -26.14
C VAL A 34 -35.05 18.38 -25.06
N GLY A 35 -35.43 18.52 -23.77
CA GLY A 35 -34.74 17.87 -22.64
C GLY A 35 -34.79 16.33 -22.72
N SER A 36 -35.90 15.74 -23.16
CA SER A 36 -36.06 14.29 -23.30
C SER A 36 -35.29 13.70 -24.48
N GLN A 37 -34.82 14.52 -25.42
CA GLN A 37 -34.00 14.11 -26.54
C GLN A 37 -32.48 14.24 -26.28
N GLN A 38 -32.11 14.72 -25.08
CA GLN A 38 -30.71 14.81 -24.69
C GLN A 38 -30.34 13.59 -23.86
N GLY A 39 -29.28 12.87 -24.27
CA GLY A 39 -28.71 11.78 -23.50
C GLY A 39 -28.14 12.25 -22.14
N PRO A 40 -27.86 11.32 -21.22
CA PRO A 40 -27.26 11.63 -19.91
C PRO A 40 -25.95 12.41 -20.06
N ARG A 41 -25.72 13.40 -19.19
CA ARG A 41 -24.49 14.18 -19.15
C ARG A 41 -23.79 13.98 -17.81
N LEU A 42 -22.48 13.94 -17.81
CA LEU A 42 -21.69 13.88 -16.59
C LEU A 42 -21.91 15.16 -15.78
N ARG A 43 -22.27 15.00 -14.50
CA ARG A 43 -22.51 16.09 -13.56
C ARG A 43 -21.39 16.22 -12.55
N ASP A 44 -20.90 15.06 -12.04
CA ASP A 44 -19.90 15.01 -10.97
C ASP A 44 -19.06 13.74 -11.06
N VAL A 45 -17.83 13.81 -10.52
CA VAL A 45 -16.90 12.68 -10.42
C VAL A 45 -16.32 12.67 -9.00
N SER A 46 -16.49 11.56 -8.30
CA SER A 46 -15.99 11.40 -6.93
C SER A 46 -15.04 10.20 -6.85
N TYR A 47 -13.88 10.38 -6.25
CA TYR A 47 -12.87 9.35 -6.01
C TYR A 47 -11.91 9.76 -4.91
N ASP A 48 -11.24 8.77 -4.31
CA ASP A 48 -10.13 8.96 -3.38
C ASP A 48 -8.81 8.75 -4.13
N ALA A 49 -8.10 9.83 -4.45
CA ALA A 49 -6.85 9.80 -5.22
C ALA A 49 -5.75 8.98 -4.52
N SER A 50 -5.68 9.05 -3.19
CA SER A 50 -4.72 8.30 -2.37
C SER A 50 -5.13 6.84 -2.24
N GLY A 51 -6.43 6.58 -2.07
CA GLY A 51 -6.99 5.23 -2.04
C GLY A 51 -6.73 4.46 -3.33
N LEU A 52 -6.88 5.12 -4.48
CA LEU A 52 -6.65 4.51 -5.80
C LEU A 52 -5.25 3.93 -5.98
N VAL A 53 -4.24 4.44 -5.30
CA VAL A 53 -2.85 3.98 -5.42
C VAL A 53 -2.39 3.06 -4.29
N SER A 54 -3.12 3.01 -3.17
CA SER A 54 -2.72 2.25 -1.99
C SER A 54 -3.57 1.00 -1.74
N ARG A 55 -4.80 0.95 -2.26
CA ARG A 55 -5.77 -0.11 -1.96
C ARG A 55 -6.42 -0.66 -3.23
N PRO A 56 -6.64 -1.98 -3.34
CA PRO A 56 -7.47 -2.56 -4.39
C PRO A 56 -8.96 -2.26 -4.15
N ALA A 57 -9.78 -2.60 -5.12
CA ALA A 57 -11.24 -2.42 -5.10
C ALA A 57 -11.71 -0.97 -4.87
N GLN A 58 -10.86 0.01 -5.21
CA GLN A 58 -11.22 1.42 -5.14
C GLN A 58 -12.08 1.84 -6.32
N ARG A 59 -12.97 2.80 -6.07
CA ARG A 59 -14.00 3.20 -7.04
C ARG A 59 -13.84 4.64 -7.48
N VAL A 60 -14.08 4.85 -8.77
CA VAL A 60 -14.39 6.16 -9.34
C VAL A 60 -15.89 6.18 -9.64
N ILE A 61 -16.60 7.12 -9.03
CA ILE A 61 -18.05 7.25 -9.17
C ILE A 61 -18.36 8.41 -10.11
N LEU A 62 -18.97 8.08 -11.25
CA LEU A 62 -19.46 9.04 -12.22
C LEU A 62 -20.94 9.29 -11.95
N THR A 63 -21.34 10.53 -11.68
CA THR A 63 -22.72 10.91 -11.43
C THR A 63 -23.28 11.65 -12.65
N ALA A 64 -24.30 11.09 -13.27
CA ALA A 64 -24.99 11.71 -14.38
C ALA A 64 -26.10 12.67 -13.89
N ASN A 65 -26.56 13.56 -14.78
CA ASN A 65 -27.65 14.51 -14.50
C ASN A 65 -29.04 13.84 -14.46
N GLN A 66 -29.15 12.60 -14.92
CA GLN A 66 -30.38 11.80 -14.92
C GLN A 66 -30.05 10.31 -14.76
N ALA A 67 -31.07 9.49 -14.46
CA ALA A 67 -30.90 8.05 -14.34
C ALA A 67 -30.31 7.44 -15.62
N VAL A 68 -29.46 6.41 -15.45
CA VAL A 68 -28.81 5.69 -16.56
C VAL A 68 -29.28 4.25 -16.61
N GLN A 69 -29.34 3.68 -17.80
CA GLN A 69 -29.53 2.25 -17.99
C GLN A 69 -28.28 1.50 -17.52
N ARG A 70 -28.41 0.19 -17.40
CA ARG A 70 -27.28 -0.66 -17.01
C ARG A 70 -26.13 -0.49 -17.99
N VAL A 71 -24.97 -0.12 -17.45
CA VAL A 71 -23.68 -0.01 -18.17
C VAL A 71 -22.86 -1.26 -17.86
N SER A 72 -22.26 -1.85 -18.86
CA SER A 72 -21.37 -3.01 -18.73
C SER A 72 -19.90 -2.58 -18.77
N ALA A 73 -19.01 -3.47 -18.33
CA ALA A 73 -17.58 -3.20 -18.41
C ALA A 73 -17.06 -3.04 -19.85
N ALA A 74 -17.75 -3.63 -20.83
CA ALA A 74 -17.41 -3.49 -22.25
C ALA A 74 -17.67 -2.08 -22.81
N ASP A 75 -18.58 -1.33 -22.16
CA ASP A 75 -18.93 0.04 -22.55
C ASP A 75 -17.97 1.08 -21.93
N VAL A 76 -17.11 0.64 -20.99
CA VAL A 76 -16.16 1.50 -20.27
C VAL A 76 -14.74 1.25 -20.75
N ARG A 77 -14.05 2.32 -21.13
CA ARG A 77 -12.64 2.30 -21.49
C ARG A 77 -11.84 3.16 -20.51
N VAL A 78 -10.79 2.59 -19.98
CA VAL A 78 -9.81 3.29 -19.12
C VAL A 78 -8.49 3.37 -19.85
N THR A 79 -7.89 4.55 -19.89
CA THR A 79 -6.59 4.81 -20.54
C THR A 79 -5.68 5.60 -19.61
N PRO A 80 -4.50 5.11 -19.22
CA PRO A 80 -3.93 3.79 -19.54
C PRO A 80 -4.82 2.63 -19.09
N ALA A 81 -4.69 1.48 -19.75
CA ALA A 81 -5.50 0.30 -19.43
C ALA A 81 -5.28 -0.16 -17.98
N ALA A 82 -6.37 -0.38 -17.25
CA ALA A 82 -6.39 -0.94 -15.91
C ALA A 82 -7.58 -1.92 -15.78
N ALA A 83 -7.34 -3.04 -15.12
CA ALA A 83 -8.38 -4.04 -14.87
C ALA A 83 -9.47 -3.45 -13.97
N HIS A 84 -10.72 -3.51 -14.39
CA HIS A 84 -11.82 -2.92 -13.66
C HIS A 84 -13.14 -3.68 -13.86
N THR A 85 -14.05 -3.47 -12.94
CA THR A 85 -15.45 -3.88 -13.03
C THR A 85 -16.35 -2.63 -13.00
N VAL A 86 -17.58 -2.78 -13.50
CA VAL A 86 -18.51 -1.65 -13.60
C VAL A 86 -19.85 -2.03 -13.00
N THR A 87 -20.38 -1.15 -12.18
CA THR A 87 -21.74 -1.24 -11.65
C THR A 87 -22.47 0.08 -11.89
N SER A 88 -23.76 0.02 -12.19
CA SER A 88 -24.58 1.21 -12.38
C SER A 88 -25.87 1.12 -11.56
N SER A 89 -26.27 2.22 -10.92
CA SER A 89 -27.49 2.32 -10.12
C SER A 89 -28.01 3.75 -10.12
N GLY A 90 -29.29 3.92 -10.44
CA GLY A 90 -29.91 5.24 -10.53
C GLY A 90 -29.19 6.11 -11.56
N ASN A 91 -28.57 7.19 -11.11
CA ASN A 91 -27.81 8.12 -11.93
C ASN A 91 -26.28 7.97 -11.77
N THR A 92 -25.82 6.92 -11.12
CA THR A 92 -24.39 6.69 -10.86
C THR A 92 -23.85 5.50 -11.65
N ILE A 93 -22.60 5.62 -12.11
CA ILE A 93 -21.80 4.56 -12.69
C ILE A 93 -20.53 4.48 -11.83
N ALA A 94 -20.29 3.34 -11.20
CA ALA A 94 -19.08 3.09 -10.42
C ALA A 94 -18.13 2.19 -11.21
N VAL A 95 -16.92 2.67 -11.43
CA VAL A 95 -15.79 1.93 -12.03
C VAL A 95 -14.89 1.52 -10.89
N GLU A 96 -14.84 0.23 -10.59
CA GLU A 96 -14.04 -0.35 -9.51
C GLU A 96 -12.79 -1.02 -10.09
N PHE A 97 -11.61 -0.59 -9.62
CA PHE A 97 -10.33 -1.11 -10.08
C PHE A 97 -9.93 -2.37 -9.30
N ALA A 98 -9.49 -3.41 -10.00
CA ALA A 98 -9.11 -4.68 -9.38
C ALA A 98 -7.87 -4.56 -8.45
N GLY A 99 -6.93 -3.67 -8.79
CA GLY A 99 -5.71 -3.40 -8.03
C GLY A 99 -5.41 -1.91 -7.92
N PRO A 100 -4.39 -1.55 -7.14
CA PRO A 100 -3.92 -0.17 -7.08
C PRO A 100 -3.49 0.34 -8.45
N LEU A 101 -3.76 1.62 -8.72
CA LEU A 101 -3.31 2.32 -9.93
C LEU A 101 -1.88 2.86 -9.75
N ALA A 102 -1.27 3.27 -10.85
CA ALA A 102 0.05 3.90 -10.81
C ALA A 102 0.00 5.26 -10.10
N TYR A 103 1.09 5.60 -9.39
CA TYR A 103 1.26 6.89 -8.73
C TYR A 103 1.36 8.03 -9.73
N ASP A 104 0.85 9.19 -9.33
CA ASP A 104 0.95 10.48 -10.03
C ASP A 104 0.59 10.42 -11.52
N ARG A 105 -0.40 9.61 -11.87
CA ARG A 105 -0.80 9.34 -13.24
C ARG A 105 -2.22 9.79 -13.53
N SER A 106 -2.39 10.38 -14.72
CA SER A 106 -3.73 10.69 -15.23
C SER A 106 -4.33 9.48 -15.95
N TYR A 107 -5.60 9.19 -15.62
CA TYR A 107 -6.39 8.16 -16.27
C TYR A 107 -7.62 8.80 -16.89
N GLU A 108 -7.82 8.57 -18.20
CA GLU A 108 -9.05 8.94 -18.88
C GLU A 108 -10.05 7.78 -18.78
N ILE A 109 -11.26 8.06 -18.32
CA ILE A 109 -12.38 7.13 -18.26
C ILE A 109 -13.44 7.59 -19.24
N SER A 110 -13.77 6.75 -20.20
CA SER A 110 -14.84 6.99 -21.17
C SER A 110 -15.88 5.90 -21.08
N VAL A 111 -17.15 6.31 -21.03
CA VAL A 111 -18.31 5.42 -21.04
C VAL A 111 -19.11 5.72 -22.30
N ALA A 112 -19.18 4.76 -23.20
CA ALA A 112 -19.86 4.93 -24.48
C ALA A 112 -21.36 4.63 -24.39
N ASP A 113 -22.14 5.24 -25.28
CA ASP A 113 -23.55 4.94 -25.52
C ASP A 113 -24.46 4.95 -24.29
N VAL A 114 -24.19 5.82 -23.30
CA VAL A 114 -24.99 5.92 -22.08
C VAL A 114 -26.39 6.42 -22.41
N ARG A 115 -27.43 5.71 -21.92
CA ARG A 115 -28.85 6.01 -22.17
C ARG A 115 -29.61 6.20 -20.85
N ALA A 116 -30.61 7.04 -20.88
CA ALA A 116 -31.60 7.09 -19.80
C ALA A 116 -32.73 6.07 -20.03
N PRO A 117 -33.36 5.56 -18.95
CA PRO A 117 -34.53 4.69 -19.06
C PRO A 117 -35.63 5.35 -19.88
N GLY A 118 -36.17 4.62 -20.87
CA GLY A 118 -37.25 5.12 -21.75
C GLY A 118 -36.85 6.15 -22.82
N GLN A 119 -35.54 6.51 -22.92
CA GLN A 119 -35.04 7.42 -23.93
C GLN A 119 -34.23 6.68 -25.02
N ARG A 120 -34.24 7.20 -26.24
CA ARG A 120 -33.44 6.67 -27.34
C ARG A 120 -32.10 7.39 -27.52
N ALA A 121 -32.02 8.62 -27.02
CA ALA A 121 -30.81 9.43 -27.09
C ALA A 121 -29.69 8.82 -26.25
N THR A 122 -28.50 8.73 -26.84
CA THR A 122 -27.28 8.30 -26.20
C THR A 122 -26.30 9.46 -26.01
N SER A 123 -25.38 9.32 -25.10
CA SER A 123 -24.22 10.21 -24.97
C SER A 123 -23.01 9.46 -24.45
N ASP A 124 -21.83 9.95 -24.80
CA ASP A 124 -20.59 9.49 -24.21
C ASP A 124 -20.28 10.34 -22.98
N LEU A 125 -19.94 9.67 -21.87
CA LEU A 125 -19.41 10.35 -20.69
C LEU A 125 -17.88 10.21 -20.71
N ARG A 126 -17.17 11.30 -20.49
CA ARG A 126 -15.70 11.31 -20.42
C ARG A 126 -15.24 12.11 -19.22
N THR A 127 -14.22 11.60 -18.55
CA THR A 127 -13.56 12.29 -17.44
C THR A 127 -12.09 11.91 -17.39
N SER A 128 -11.30 12.79 -16.78
CA SER A 128 -9.91 12.50 -16.43
C SER A 128 -9.79 12.59 -14.92
N ILE A 129 -9.16 11.59 -14.33
CA ILE A 129 -8.79 11.57 -12.91
C ILE A 129 -7.27 11.57 -12.80
N ARG A 130 -6.74 12.15 -11.73
CA ARG A 130 -5.33 12.05 -11.37
C ARG A 130 -5.19 11.27 -10.08
N THR A 131 -4.35 10.26 -10.09
CA THR A 131 -4.03 9.46 -8.89
C THR A 131 -3.09 10.22 -7.97
N GLY A 132 -3.04 9.79 -6.69
CA GLY A 132 -2.14 10.35 -5.70
C GLY A 132 -0.68 10.07 -6.02
N SER A 133 0.19 10.92 -5.47
CA SER A 133 1.64 10.70 -5.42
C SER A 133 2.00 9.74 -4.27
N THR A 134 3.27 9.37 -4.19
CA THR A 134 3.82 8.64 -3.05
C THR A 134 5.01 9.37 -2.46
N ASP A 135 5.24 9.12 -1.20
CA ASP A 135 6.44 9.51 -0.48
C ASP A 135 7.15 8.27 0.09
N VAL A 136 8.39 8.46 0.47
CA VAL A 136 9.19 7.45 1.17
C VAL A 136 9.78 8.11 2.41
N LEU A 137 9.76 7.40 3.54
CA LEU A 137 10.55 7.76 4.71
C LEU A 137 11.90 7.06 4.63
N ALA A 138 12.97 7.83 4.80
CA ALA A 138 14.33 7.31 4.74
C ALA A 138 15.12 7.65 6.00
N LEU A 139 15.88 6.69 6.52
CA LEU A 139 16.79 6.89 7.64
C LEU A 139 18.15 7.37 7.12
N VAL A 140 18.43 8.62 7.38
CA VAL A 140 19.72 9.25 7.08
C VAL A 140 20.58 9.24 8.34
N ARG A 141 21.73 8.59 8.27
CA ARG A 141 22.69 8.57 9.38
C ARG A 141 23.33 9.94 9.55
N GLY A 142 23.45 10.37 10.78
CA GLY A 142 24.28 11.54 11.12
C GLY A 142 25.78 11.23 10.99
N ASP A 143 26.58 12.26 10.70
CA ASP A 143 28.03 12.16 10.82
C ASP A 143 28.43 11.86 12.26
N ALA A 144 29.69 11.48 12.49
CA ALA A 144 30.20 11.12 13.82
C ALA A 144 29.83 12.18 14.89
N GLY A 145 28.93 11.82 15.81
CA GLY A 145 28.42 12.69 16.87
C GLY A 145 27.20 13.58 16.51
N ALA A 146 26.68 13.46 15.29
CA ALA A 146 25.44 14.10 14.89
C ALA A 146 24.24 13.15 15.07
N GLU A 147 23.03 13.71 15.11
CA GLU A 147 21.79 12.94 15.20
C GLU A 147 21.45 12.30 13.86
N ASP A 148 20.89 11.10 13.92
CA ASP A 148 20.25 10.45 12.80
C ASP A 148 18.93 11.17 12.48
N ARG A 149 18.49 11.11 11.22
CA ARG A 149 17.25 11.76 10.78
C ARG A 149 16.38 10.81 9.99
N ILE A 150 15.10 10.77 10.30
CA ILE A 150 14.09 10.19 9.44
C ILE A 150 13.56 11.32 8.56
N VAL A 151 13.77 11.22 7.26
CA VAL A 151 13.36 12.23 6.28
C VAL A 151 12.25 11.69 5.39
N ARG A 152 11.24 12.51 5.11
CA ARG A 152 10.22 12.24 4.11
C ARG A 152 10.64 12.84 2.79
N ARG A 153 10.65 12.05 1.74
CA ARG A 153 10.90 12.50 0.38
C ARG A 153 9.72 12.15 -0.52
N SER A 154 9.11 13.17 -1.11
CA SER A 154 8.14 12.98 -2.19
C SER A 154 8.88 12.64 -3.49
N LEU A 155 8.35 11.72 -4.27
CA LEU A 155 8.96 11.33 -5.53
C LEU A 155 8.64 12.30 -6.67
N ASP A 156 7.62 13.14 -6.52
CA ASP A 156 7.20 14.13 -7.52
C ASP A 156 7.84 15.51 -7.34
N ALA A 157 8.20 15.91 -6.13
CA ALA A 157 8.56 17.30 -5.80
C ALA A 157 10.05 17.53 -5.48
N GLY A 158 10.87 16.49 -5.40
CA GLY A 158 12.32 16.60 -5.24
C GLY A 158 12.83 17.14 -3.91
N GLY A 159 11.97 17.54 -2.97
CA GLY A 159 12.32 18.04 -1.64
C GLY A 159 12.34 16.94 -0.58
N ALA A 160 13.19 17.10 0.45
CA ALA A 160 13.18 16.27 1.64
C ALA A 160 12.76 17.13 2.85
N THR A 161 11.94 16.55 3.74
CA THR A 161 11.50 17.17 4.99
C THR A 161 11.87 16.26 6.14
N THR A 162 12.56 16.76 7.15
CA THR A 162 12.84 16.00 8.36
C THR A 162 11.54 15.73 9.11
N VAL A 163 11.32 14.45 9.40
CA VAL A 163 10.14 13.96 10.15
C VAL A 163 10.47 13.80 11.63
N TYR A 164 11.67 13.30 11.94
CA TYR A 164 12.16 13.04 13.28
C TYR A 164 13.68 13.10 13.31
N GLU A 165 14.26 13.53 14.44
CA GLU A 165 15.69 13.53 14.71
C GLU A 165 15.97 12.84 16.04
N GLY A 166 17.04 12.05 16.11
CA GLY A 166 17.45 11.36 17.32
C GLY A 166 18.73 10.56 17.13
N THR A 167 19.37 10.20 18.22
CA THR A 167 20.62 9.43 18.20
C THR A 167 20.36 7.94 18.13
N GLY A 168 21.17 7.22 17.35
CA GLY A 168 21.22 5.75 17.33
C GLY A 168 19.91 5.09 16.87
N ILE A 169 19.27 5.62 15.84
CA ILE A 169 18.05 5.03 15.29
C ILE A 169 18.42 3.72 14.56
N ASP A 170 17.98 2.58 15.07
CA ASP A 170 18.21 1.27 14.44
C ASP A 170 17.15 0.95 13.40
N GLU A 171 15.87 1.02 13.80
CA GLU A 171 14.72 0.71 12.96
C GLU A 171 13.60 1.74 13.13
N PHE A 172 12.74 1.86 12.15
CA PHE A 172 11.53 2.66 12.26
C PHE A 172 10.43 2.11 11.34
N VAL A 173 9.17 2.38 11.70
CA VAL A 173 8.02 2.04 10.88
C VAL A 173 6.95 3.11 11.00
N ARG A 174 6.23 3.36 9.90
CA ARG A 174 5.06 4.24 9.90
C ARG A 174 3.84 3.49 10.42
N ILE A 175 3.08 4.10 11.32
CA ILE A 175 1.84 3.54 11.86
C ILE A 175 0.78 4.62 12.01
N GLY A 176 -0.28 4.56 11.21
CA GLY A 176 -1.34 5.56 11.23
C GLY A 176 -0.82 7.00 11.10
N ARG A 177 -0.95 7.79 12.17
CA ARG A 177 -0.46 9.18 12.28
C ARG A 177 0.79 9.31 13.15
N SER A 178 1.53 8.24 13.30
CA SER A 178 2.75 8.19 14.12
C SER A 178 3.84 7.43 13.37
N ILE A 179 5.04 7.50 13.89
CA ILE A 179 6.11 6.55 13.59
C ILE A 179 6.52 5.87 14.89
N VAL A 180 6.88 4.59 14.80
CA VAL A 180 7.55 3.87 15.87
C VAL A 180 9.03 3.85 15.54
N VAL A 181 9.87 4.23 16.51
CA VAL A 181 11.30 4.35 16.33
C VAL A 181 12.01 3.49 17.36
N VAL A 182 12.86 2.58 16.93
CA VAL A 182 13.76 1.80 17.77
C VAL A 182 15.12 2.49 17.80
N ARG A 183 15.64 2.76 18.98
CA ARG A 183 16.95 3.37 19.15
C ARG A 183 17.87 2.47 19.97
N ALA A 184 19.13 2.39 19.57
CA ALA A 184 20.18 1.76 20.36
C ALA A 184 20.44 2.52 21.65
N THR A 185 20.64 1.80 22.74
CA THR A 185 21.08 2.32 24.06
C THR A 185 22.28 1.52 24.54
N ASP A 186 22.94 2.00 25.59
CA ASP A 186 24.11 1.30 26.19
C ASP A 186 23.77 -0.11 26.68
N THR A 187 22.49 -0.38 27.02
CA THR A 187 22.05 -1.67 27.56
C THR A 187 21.17 -2.49 26.63
N GLY A 188 20.81 -1.94 25.45
CA GLY A 188 19.91 -2.63 24.50
C GLY A 188 19.22 -1.66 23.56
N SER A 189 17.88 -1.63 23.60
CA SER A 189 17.05 -0.75 22.77
C SER A 189 16.07 0.05 23.61
N SER A 190 15.67 1.22 23.11
CA SER A 190 14.46 1.94 23.48
C SER A 190 13.51 2.00 22.30
N VAL A 191 12.21 2.05 22.56
CA VAL A 191 11.16 2.16 21.54
C VAL A 191 10.31 3.38 21.84
N ASP A 192 10.19 4.27 20.88
CA ASP A 192 9.45 5.51 20.97
C ASP A 192 8.29 5.52 19.97
N ILE A 193 7.10 5.92 20.43
CA ILE A 193 5.96 6.22 19.56
C ILE A 193 5.92 7.74 19.40
N VAL A 194 6.19 8.21 18.19
CA VAL A 194 6.34 9.64 17.86
C VAL A 194 5.11 10.08 17.06
N PRO A 195 4.23 10.91 17.64
CA PRO A 195 3.08 11.46 16.92
C PRO A 195 3.50 12.40 15.79
N LEU A 196 2.74 12.40 14.69
CA LEU A 196 2.98 13.23 13.52
C LEU A 196 1.80 14.18 13.25
N ALA A 197 2.10 15.46 13.08
CA ALA A 197 1.19 16.48 12.57
C ALA A 197 1.67 16.97 11.20
N GLY A 198 0.81 16.90 10.17
CA GLY A 198 1.22 17.26 8.82
C GLY A 198 2.38 16.42 8.24
N GLY A 199 2.65 15.26 8.86
CA GLY A 199 3.69 14.31 8.44
C GLY A 199 5.08 14.64 8.94
N VAL A 200 5.21 15.49 9.97
CA VAL A 200 6.42 15.75 10.77
C VAL A 200 6.09 15.53 12.23
N GLN A 201 7.12 15.36 13.07
CA GLN A 201 6.91 15.21 14.52
C GLN A 201 6.02 16.35 15.04
N ASP A 202 5.00 15.99 15.80
CA ASP A 202 4.14 16.94 16.50
C ASP A 202 4.84 17.46 17.74
N ALA A 203 5.28 18.72 17.72
CA ALA A 203 5.97 19.32 18.87
C ALA A 203 5.07 19.55 20.09
N ASP A 204 3.75 19.57 19.90
CA ASP A 204 2.77 19.82 20.97
C ASP A 204 2.35 18.51 21.68
N THR A 205 2.58 17.36 21.04
CA THR A 205 2.26 16.05 21.59
C THR A 205 3.53 15.34 22.05
N PRO A 206 3.62 14.93 23.34
CA PRO A 206 4.81 14.26 23.86
C PRO A 206 5.07 12.93 23.15
N VAL A 207 6.33 12.61 22.95
CA VAL A 207 6.78 11.28 22.53
C VAL A 207 6.50 10.29 23.65
N GLU A 208 5.87 9.18 23.30
CA GLU A 208 5.60 8.11 24.24
C GLU A 208 6.76 7.10 24.23
N HIS A 209 7.33 6.82 25.39
CA HIS A 209 8.37 5.80 25.58
C HIS A 209 7.74 4.48 25.97
N LEU A 210 7.92 3.46 25.14
CA LEU A 210 7.37 2.13 25.38
C LEU A 210 8.11 1.45 26.56
N THR A 211 7.34 0.88 27.50
CA THR A 211 7.91 0.06 28.56
C THR A 211 8.21 -1.34 28.01
N LEU A 212 9.48 -1.67 27.83
CA LEU A 212 9.90 -2.98 27.34
C LEU A 212 9.81 -4.06 28.43
N PRO A 213 9.78 -5.37 28.05
CA PRO A 213 9.63 -6.48 29.00
C PRO A 213 10.70 -6.53 30.10
N THR A 214 11.91 -6.08 29.82
CA THR A 214 13.00 -5.90 30.79
C THR A 214 13.76 -4.61 30.51
N SER A 215 14.59 -4.19 31.48
CA SER A 215 15.40 -2.97 31.37
C SER A 215 16.61 -3.10 30.42
N ALA A 216 16.94 -4.33 30.01
CA ALA A 216 18.06 -4.59 29.09
C ALA A 216 17.66 -5.65 28.10
N GLY A 217 17.54 -5.26 26.87
CA GLY A 217 17.19 -6.16 25.78
C GLY A 217 17.18 -5.45 24.43
N ARG A 218 17.29 -6.23 23.37
CA ARG A 218 17.34 -5.73 21.99
C ARG A 218 15.99 -5.94 21.30
N VAL A 219 15.52 -4.90 20.65
CA VAL A 219 14.36 -4.92 19.75
C VAL A 219 14.89 -4.98 18.34
N THR A 220 14.32 -5.88 17.54
CA THR A 220 14.61 -6.06 16.11
C THR A 220 13.34 -6.43 15.38
N ALA A 221 13.39 -6.44 14.04
CA ALA A 221 12.30 -6.91 13.20
C ALA A 221 10.97 -6.17 13.47
N LEU A 222 11.04 -4.85 13.48
CA LEU A 222 9.89 -3.97 13.70
C LEU A 222 8.97 -3.92 12.48
N HIS A 223 7.72 -4.32 12.66
CA HIS A 223 6.68 -4.25 11.63
C HIS A 223 5.40 -3.62 12.17
N ALA A 224 4.61 -2.99 11.32
CA ALA A 224 3.30 -2.43 11.67
C ALA A 224 2.21 -2.99 10.77
N ALA A 225 1.01 -3.13 11.32
CA ALA A 225 -0.18 -3.44 10.55
C ALA A 225 -0.59 -2.24 9.70
N ASP A 226 -1.02 -2.49 8.45
CA ASP A 226 -1.38 -1.44 7.49
C ASP A 226 -2.53 -0.53 7.94
N ASP A 227 -3.42 -1.05 8.80
CA ASP A 227 -4.54 -0.30 9.37
C ASP A 227 -4.12 0.61 10.54
N GLY A 228 -2.88 0.47 11.01
CA GLY A 228 -2.35 1.22 12.14
C GLY A 228 -2.86 0.77 13.50
N ALA A 229 -3.54 -0.38 13.60
CA ALA A 229 -4.11 -0.86 14.85
C ALA A 229 -3.06 -1.48 15.79
N SER A 230 -1.98 -2.02 15.24
CA SER A 230 -0.92 -2.65 16.03
C SER A 230 0.44 -2.59 15.33
N PHE A 231 1.49 -2.73 16.09
CA PHE A 231 2.82 -3.05 15.60
C PHE A 231 3.42 -4.19 16.43
N GLY A 232 4.41 -4.86 15.90
CA GLY A 232 5.10 -5.93 16.60
C GLY A 232 6.60 -5.87 16.34
N PHE A 233 7.32 -6.61 17.16
CA PHE A 233 8.78 -6.69 17.09
C PHE A 233 9.28 -7.99 17.74
N GLU A 234 10.48 -8.37 17.38
CA GLU A 234 11.21 -9.40 18.09
C GLU A 234 11.99 -8.76 19.25
N TYR A 235 11.96 -9.39 20.41
CA TYR A 235 12.66 -8.94 21.59
C TYR A 235 13.63 -10.01 22.08
N ALA A 236 14.85 -9.63 22.39
CA ALA A 236 15.87 -10.50 22.98
C ALA A 236 16.37 -9.89 24.30
N ASP A 237 16.01 -10.51 25.43
CA ASP A 237 16.50 -10.13 26.75
C ASP A 237 18.01 -10.44 26.89
N THR A 238 18.80 -9.42 27.13
CA THR A 238 20.27 -9.53 27.31
C THR A 238 20.70 -9.48 28.77
N SER A 239 19.77 -9.29 29.73
CA SER A 239 20.08 -8.98 31.12
C SER A 239 20.62 -10.15 31.93
N THR A 240 20.33 -11.41 31.56
CA THR A 240 20.61 -12.57 32.43
C THR A 240 21.45 -13.67 31.77
N GLY A 241 21.83 -13.50 30.48
CA GLY A 241 22.46 -14.57 29.71
C GLY A 241 21.52 -15.79 29.49
N GLN A 242 20.28 -15.71 29.97
CA GLN A 242 19.23 -16.71 29.75
C GLN A 242 18.11 -16.08 28.91
N SER A 243 17.87 -16.65 27.74
CA SER A 243 16.90 -16.15 26.75
C SER A 243 15.44 -16.40 27.18
N ARG A 244 14.99 -15.88 28.30
CA ARG A 244 13.62 -16.13 28.80
C ARG A 244 12.54 -15.32 28.09
N ASN A 245 12.89 -14.15 27.56
CA ASN A 245 11.95 -13.24 26.91
C ASN A 245 12.36 -13.00 25.45
N VAL A 246 12.89 -14.03 24.78
CA VAL A 246 13.26 -13.95 23.36
C VAL A 246 12.11 -14.40 22.50
N GLY A 247 11.63 -13.54 21.62
CA GLY A 247 10.60 -13.87 20.65
C GLY A 247 9.69 -12.70 20.30
N LEU A 248 8.51 -13.02 19.77
CA LEU A 248 7.58 -12.07 19.18
C LEU A 248 6.67 -11.39 20.21
N TYR A 249 6.60 -10.09 20.12
CA TYR A 249 5.70 -9.23 20.88
C TYR A 249 4.84 -8.39 19.97
N VAL A 250 3.63 -8.07 20.41
CA VAL A 250 2.70 -7.14 19.77
C VAL A 250 2.31 -6.02 20.72
N VAL A 251 2.11 -4.83 20.18
CA VAL A 251 1.58 -3.64 20.86
C VAL A 251 0.30 -3.22 20.18
N ASP A 252 -0.80 -3.18 20.94
CA ASP A 252 -2.10 -2.69 20.47
C ASP A 252 -2.14 -1.15 20.62
N MET A 253 -2.25 -0.45 19.49
CA MET A 253 -2.32 1.03 19.43
C MET A 253 -3.67 1.60 19.83
N THR A 254 -4.67 0.75 20.06
CA THR A 254 -5.99 1.18 20.57
C THR A 254 -6.11 1.00 22.09
N GLY A 255 -5.14 0.35 22.70
CA GLY A 255 -5.10 -0.04 24.11
C GLY A 255 -4.14 0.76 24.98
N THR A 256 -3.45 0.05 25.85
CA THR A 256 -2.50 0.63 26.84
C THR A 256 -1.08 0.73 26.29
N HIS A 257 -0.85 0.38 25.05
CA HIS A 257 0.47 0.30 24.41
C HIS A 257 1.49 -0.59 25.15
N LEU A 258 1.03 -1.60 25.88
CA LEU A 258 1.92 -2.53 26.58
C LEU A 258 2.32 -3.70 25.65
N PRO A 259 3.62 -3.99 25.51
CA PRO A 259 4.07 -5.16 24.75
C PRO A 259 3.50 -6.45 25.34
N THR A 260 2.82 -7.20 24.51
CA THR A 260 2.21 -8.47 24.87
C THR A 260 2.89 -9.59 24.08
N ALA A 261 3.39 -10.61 24.77
CA ALA A 261 4.04 -11.75 24.14
C ALA A 261 3.05 -12.56 23.30
N ILE A 262 3.44 -12.97 22.11
CA ILE A 262 2.75 -14.02 21.35
C ILE A 262 3.28 -15.35 21.88
N ASP A 263 2.45 -16.13 22.55
CA ASP A 263 2.85 -17.41 23.15
C ASP A 263 3.11 -18.52 22.10
N ALA A 264 3.64 -19.64 22.53
CA ALA A 264 3.94 -20.77 21.64
C ALA A 264 2.69 -21.35 20.94
N ALA A 265 1.49 -21.05 21.44
CA ALA A 265 0.24 -21.40 20.78
C ALA A 265 -0.19 -20.36 19.73
N GLY A 266 0.54 -19.22 19.59
CA GLY A 266 0.23 -18.15 18.66
C GLY A 266 -0.85 -17.19 19.18
N LYS A 267 -0.96 -17.02 20.50
CA LYS A 267 -1.93 -16.11 21.11
C LYS A 267 -1.21 -14.99 21.87
N PRO A 268 -1.67 -13.72 21.72
CA PRO A 268 -1.18 -12.64 22.57
C PRO A 268 -1.60 -12.89 24.02
N ARG A 269 -0.61 -12.92 24.93
CA ARG A 269 -0.83 -13.21 26.34
C ARG A 269 0.18 -12.50 27.23
N THR A 270 -0.30 -11.67 28.14
CA THR A 270 0.53 -10.97 29.10
C THR A 270 1.30 -11.95 29.99
N GLY A 271 2.62 -11.76 30.13
CA GLY A 271 3.48 -12.57 30.96
C GLY A 271 3.75 -13.99 30.45
N ALA A 272 3.32 -14.33 29.26
CA ALA A 272 3.67 -15.61 28.64
C ALA A 272 5.14 -15.62 28.17
N VAL A 273 5.65 -16.83 27.95
CA VAL A 273 6.92 -17.01 27.22
C VAL A 273 6.64 -16.76 25.72
N PRO A 274 7.36 -15.83 25.09
CA PRO A 274 7.11 -15.51 23.69
C PRO A 274 7.48 -16.65 22.76
N MET A 275 6.81 -16.71 21.61
CA MET A 275 7.12 -17.62 20.50
C MET A 275 8.49 -17.25 19.93
N SER A 276 9.33 -18.27 19.75
CA SER A 276 10.59 -18.13 19.01
C SER A 276 10.29 -18.01 17.51
N VAL A 277 10.84 -17.00 16.90
CA VAL A 277 10.60 -16.64 15.50
C VAL A 277 11.91 -16.73 14.72
N GLY A 278 11.85 -17.20 13.48
CA GLY A 278 12.93 -17.10 12.52
C GLY A 278 12.70 -15.98 11.52
N GLN A 279 11.43 -15.78 11.11
CA GLN A 279 11.00 -14.68 10.25
C GLN A 279 9.51 -14.41 10.47
N TRP A 280 9.10 -13.16 10.31
CA TRP A 280 7.68 -12.83 10.35
C TRP A 280 7.40 -11.53 9.60
N ALA A 281 6.15 -11.32 9.21
CA ALA A 281 5.64 -10.05 8.72
C ALA A 281 4.11 -10.01 8.87
N TYR A 282 3.54 -8.81 8.98
CA TYR A 282 2.09 -8.66 8.88
C TYR A 282 1.60 -9.06 7.49
N VAL A 283 0.48 -9.77 7.44
CA VAL A 283 -0.24 -10.01 6.20
C VAL A 283 -0.90 -8.70 5.77
N PRO A 284 -0.62 -8.20 4.58
CA PRO A 284 -1.12 -6.90 4.15
C PRO A 284 -2.62 -6.73 4.37
N ARG A 285 -3.03 -5.59 4.90
CA ARG A 285 -4.42 -5.17 5.16
C ARG A 285 -5.19 -6.07 6.15
N THR A 286 -4.48 -6.76 7.02
CA THR A 286 -5.07 -7.57 8.09
C THR A 286 -4.37 -7.27 9.41
N GLU A 287 -4.98 -7.73 10.53
CA GLU A 287 -4.36 -7.74 11.84
C GLU A 287 -3.60 -9.07 12.09
N SER A 288 -3.39 -9.89 11.08
CA SER A 288 -2.69 -11.16 11.18
C SER A 288 -1.25 -11.03 10.74
N ALA A 289 -0.38 -11.87 11.30
CA ALA A 289 1.00 -12.03 10.89
C ALA A 289 1.26 -13.45 10.39
N LEU A 290 2.07 -13.57 9.36
CA LEU A 290 2.62 -14.85 8.94
C LEU A 290 3.98 -15.01 9.60
N VAL A 291 4.11 -16.06 10.40
CA VAL A 291 5.28 -16.34 11.23
C VAL A 291 5.91 -17.66 10.81
N ARG A 292 7.19 -17.64 10.47
CA ARG A 292 8.05 -18.81 10.42
C ARG A 292 8.73 -18.92 11.77
N THR A 293 8.41 -19.96 12.52
CA THR A 293 8.99 -20.18 13.85
C THR A 293 10.47 -20.57 13.77
N GLY A 294 11.16 -20.54 14.89
CA GLY A 294 12.54 -21.04 15.01
C GLY A 294 12.70 -22.53 14.67
N THR A 295 11.60 -23.29 14.53
CA THR A 295 11.55 -24.70 14.10
C THR A 295 11.02 -24.88 12.68
N ASP A 296 10.99 -23.81 11.87
CA ASP A 296 10.51 -23.77 10.49
C ASP A 296 9.00 -24.08 10.30
N ASP A 297 8.22 -24.11 11.37
CA ASP A 297 6.77 -24.17 11.26
C ASP A 297 6.23 -22.83 10.74
N LEU A 298 5.34 -22.89 9.76
CA LEU A 298 4.64 -21.72 9.22
C LEU A 298 3.28 -21.58 9.88
N VAL A 299 3.04 -20.47 10.56
CA VAL A 299 1.83 -20.20 11.34
C VAL A 299 1.25 -18.86 10.97
N LEU A 300 -0.05 -18.80 10.68
CA LEU A 300 -0.80 -17.55 10.59
C LEU A 300 -1.35 -17.22 11.98
N VAL A 301 -0.94 -16.08 12.51
CA VAL A 301 -1.23 -15.60 13.86
C VAL A 301 -2.13 -14.38 13.79
N ASP A 302 -3.27 -14.38 14.46
CA ASP A 302 -4.06 -13.17 14.67
C ASP A 302 -3.44 -12.37 15.84
N MET A 303 -2.81 -11.24 15.50
CA MET A 303 -2.10 -10.39 16.48
C MET A 303 -3.04 -9.70 17.47
N SER A 304 -4.33 -9.61 17.16
CA SER A 304 -5.37 -9.16 18.09
C SER A 304 -5.87 -10.24 19.04
N GLY A 305 -5.57 -11.52 18.75
CA GLY A 305 -5.98 -12.68 19.55
C GLY A 305 -7.43 -13.11 19.44
N ARG A 306 -8.22 -12.49 18.53
CA ARG A 306 -9.65 -12.80 18.33
C ARG A 306 -9.86 -14.14 17.63
N ALA A 307 -8.97 -14.50 16.71
CA ALA A 307 -9.03 -15.76 16.00
C ALA A 307 -7.98 -16.77 16.49
N ASP A 308 -8.20 -18.05 16.24
CA ASP A 308 -7.22 -19.09 16.54
C ASP A 308 -6.13 -19.13 15.47
N PRO A 309 -4.87 -19.37 15.84
CA PRO A 309 -3.78 -19.50 14.89
C PRO A 309 -3.95 -20.68 13.96
N VAL A 310 -3.55 -20.51 12.70
CA VAL A 310 -3.67 -21.56 11.67
C VAL A 310 -2.27 -22.05 11.29
N ARG A 311 -2.03 -23.36 11.46
CA ARG A 311 -0.78 -23.98 11.01
C ARG A 311 -0.86 -24.25 9.52
N LEU A 312 0.14 -23.73 8.78
CA LEU A 312 0.21 -23.80 7.33
C LEU A 312 1.29 -24.78 6.83
N GLY A 313 1.85 -25.61 7.71
CA GLY A 313 2.95 -26.53 7.42
C GLY A 313 4.30 -25.92 7.72
N SER A 314 5.33 -26.19 6.89
CA SER A 314 6.69 -25.69 7.11
C SER A 314 7.20 -24.88 5.93
N ALA A 315 8.13 -23.96 6.21
CA ALA A 315 8.86 -23.17 5.24
C ALA A 315 10.29 -22.92 5.75
N THR A 316 11.26 -22.97 4.86
CA THR A 316 12.66 -22.65 5.17
C THR A 316 12.93 -21.15 5.10
N PHE A 317 12.14 -20.43 4.27
CA PHE A 317 12.27 -18.98 4.12
C PHE A 317 10.94 -18.33 3.75
N LEU A 318 10.70 -17.12 4.29
CA LEU A 318 9.55 -16.26 3.95
C LEU A 318 10.05 -15.09 3.11
N HIS A 319 9.67 -15.05 1.82
CA HIS A 319 10.11 -13.98 0.91
C HIS A 319 9.27 -12.70 1.02
N GLY A 320 7.97 -12.81 1.29
CA GLY A 320 7.04 -11.69 1.38
C GLY A 320 5.68 -11.98 0.75
N PHE A 321 4.95 -10.93 0.41
CA PHE A 321 3.59 -11.04 -0.14
C PHE A 321 3.49 -10.49 -1.56
N VAL A 322 2.58 -11.02 -2.35
CA VAL A 322 2.31 -10.54 -3.72
C VAL A 322 1.51 -9.24 -3.63
N GLY A 323 2.19 -8.11 -3.83
CA GLY A 323 1.61 -6.79 -3.66
C GLY A 323 0.99 -6.62 -2.26
N SER A 324 -0.15 -5.97 -2.18
CA SER A 324 -0.93 -5.83 -0.94
C SER A 324 -1.95 -6.94 -0.73
N GLY A 325 -1.72 -8.13 -1.31
CA GLY A 325 -2.63 -9.29 -1.22
C GLY A 325 -2.28 -10.26 -0.10
N THR A 326 -3.10 -11.31 0.03
CA THR A 326 -2.95 -12.39 1.02
C THR A 326 -2.17 -13.59 0.48
N THR A 327 -1.54 -13.48 -0.68
CA THR A 327 -0.70 -14.54 -1.24
C THR A 327 0.74 -14.34 -0.79
N ALA A 328 1.25 -15.24 0.05
CA ALA A 328 2.64 -15.26 0.47
C ALA A 328 3.52 -16.01 -0.53
N VAL A 329 4.78 -15.61 -0.63
CA VAL A 329 5.83 -16.37 -1.34
C VAL A 329 6.76 -16.96 -0.29
N VAL A 330 6.81 -18.29 -0.23
CA VAL A 330 7.61 -19.01 0.75
C VAL A 330 8.49 -20.05 0.08
N GLU A 331 9.64 -20.31 0.65
CA GLU A 331 10.51 -21.41 0.26
C GLU A 331 10.27 -22.62 1.16
N THR A 332 10.22 -23.79 0.55
CA THR A 332 9.99 -25.07 1.23
C THR A 332 11.07 -26.04 0.82
N GLY A 333 11.18 -27.19 1.48
CA GLY A 333 12.13 -28.24 1.08
C GLY A 333 11.95 -28.77 -0.35
N THR A 334 10.83 -28.43 -1.02
CA THR A 334 10.56 -28.83 -2.42
C THR A 334 10.65 -27.67 -3.40
N GLY A 335 11.00 -26.48 -2.94
CA GLY A 335 11.16 -25.27 -3.74
C GLY A 335 10.24 -24.12 -3.32
N ILE A 336 10.22 -23.08 -4.15
CA ILE A 336 9.49 -21.84 -3.86
C ILE A 336 8.03 -21.98 -4.32
N VAL A 337 7.10 -21.60 -3.46
CA VAL A 337 5.66 -21.64 -3.73
C VAL A 337 4.97 -20.32 -3.39
N ARG A 338 3.91 -20.03 -4.12
CA ARG A 338 2.88 -19.06 -3.72
C ARG A 338 1.87 -19.81 -2.85
N LEU A 339 1.61 -19.28 -1.67
CA LEU A 339 0.66 -19.79 -0.70
C LEU A 339 -0.46 -18.77 -0.54
N ASP A 340 -1.66 -19.12 -0.96
CA ASP A 340 -2.85 -18.31 -0.70
C ASP A 340 -3.29 -18.53 0.75
N LEU A 341 -3.30 -17.47 1.55
CA LEU A 341 -3.67 -17.57 2.97
C LEU A 341 -5.19 -17.65 3.21
N THR A 342 -6.00 -17.47 2.18
CA THR A 342 -7.46 -17.55 2.30
C THR A 342 -8.00 -18.98 2.25
N ASP A 343 -7.34 -19.86 1.48
CA ASP A 343 -7.75 -21.24 1.30
C ASP A 343 -6.62 -22.27 1.51
N GLY A 344 -5.38 -21.79 1.72
CA GLY A 344 -4.19 -22.63 1.88
C GLY A 344 -3.64 -23.22 0.57
N ALA A 345 -4.16 -22.81 -0.58
CA ALA A 345 -3.72 -23.31 -1.88
C ALA A 345 -2.25 -22.97 -2.15
N ARG A 346 -1.52 -23.94 -2.71
CA ARG A 346 -0.09 -23.78 -3.04
C ARG A 346 0.14 -23.95 -4.53
N THR A 347 0.82 -22.98 -5.11
CA THR A 347 1.22 -23.00 -6.52
C THR A 347 2.73 -22.83 -6.62
N ALA A 348 3.42 -23.75 -7.29
CA ALA A 348 4.85 -23.67 -7.47
C ALA A 348 5.26 -22.41 -8.24
N LEU A 349 6.19 -21.64 -7.69
CA LEU A 349 6.84 -20.50 -8.35
C LEU A 349 8.09 -21.02 -9.06
N ARG A 350 7.93 -21.38 -10.33
CA ARG A 350 9.04 -21.91 -11.13
C ARG A 350 9.83 -20.78 -11.75
N ALA A 351 11.15 -20.89 -11.70
CA ALA A 351 12.02 -20.04 -12.51
C ALA A 351 11.76 -20.35 -14.00
N PRO A 352 11.64 -19.33 -14.87
CA PRO A 352 11.49 -19.55 -16.30
C PRO A 352 12.74 -20.19 -16.89
N ALA A 353 12.57 -20.89 -18.02
CA ALA A 353 13.69 -21.42 -18.78
C ALA A 353 14.64 -20.29 -19.19
N GLY A 354 15.94 -20.46 -18.99
CA GLY A 354 16.94 -19.42 -19.27
C GLY A 354 17.09 -18.37 -18.15
N SER A 355 16.49 -18.60 -16.97
CA SER A 355 16.88 -17.83 -15.77
C SER A 355 18.39 -17.89 -15.58
N PRO A 356 19.01 -16.77 -15.17
CA PRO A 356 20.45 -16.75 -14.97
C PRO A 356 20.85 -17.83 -13.95
N ASP A 357 21.75 -18.70 -14.34
CA ASP A 357 22.47 -19.56 -13.41
C ASP A 357 23.49 -18.67 -12.68
N ALA A 358 23.32 -18.54 -11.38
CA ALA A 358 24.18 -17.70 -10.55
C ALA A 358 24.44 -18.41 -9.22
N PRO A 359 25.69 -18.35 -8.70
CA PRO A 359 26.04 -18.98 -7.43
C PRO A 359 25.27 -18.43 -6.25
N TYR A 360 24.82 -17.17 -6.33
CA TYR A 360 24.03 -16.53 -5.30
C TYR A 360 22.61 -16.22 -5.80
N LEU A 361 21.61 -16.64 -5.02
CA LEU A 361 20.19 -16.39 -5.25
C LEU A 361 19.60 -15.79 -3.98
N GLY A 362 19.48 -14.47 -3.92
CA GLY A 362 18.90 -13.75 -2.79
C GLY A 362 17.38 -13.83 -2.69
N ARG A 363 16.84 -13.06 -1.77
CA ARG A 363 15.39 -12.94 -1.53
C ARG A 363 14.61 -12.60 -2.81
N ILE A 364 13.44 -13.16 -2.94
CA ILE A 364 12.44 -12.75 -3.93
C ILE A 364 11.64 -11.60 -3.35
N ALA A 365 11.50 -10.50 -4.11
CA ALA A 365 10.60 -9.41 -3.84
C ALA A 365 9.37 -9.53 -4.78
N PRO A 366 8.23 -10.08 -4.31
CA PRO A 366 7.05 -10.27 -5.15
C PRO A 366 6.42 -8.92 -5.51
N LEU A 367 5.89 -8.80 -6.74
CA LEU A 367 5.22 -7.60 -7.25
C LEU A 367 3.72 -7.85 -7.42
N ALA A 368 2.94 -6.77 -7.41
CA ALA A 368 1.48 -6.82 -7.50
C ALA A 368 0.96 -7.39 -8.82
N ASP A 369 1.72 -7.27 -9.91
CA ASP A 369 1.40 -7.80 -11.23
C ASP A 369 1.70 -9.31 -11.40
N GLY A 370 2.14 -9.96 -10.31
CA GLY A 370 2.51 -11.37 -10.30
C GLY A 370 3.94 -11.65 -10.79
N ALA A 371 4.68 -10.64 -11.24
CA ALA A 371 6.12 -10.73 -11.43
C ALA A 371 6.84 -10.71 -10.07
N TYR A 372 8.16 -10.91 -10.11
CA TYR A 372 8.99 -10.71 -8.93
C TYR A 372 10.38 -10.20 -9.32
N LEU A 373 11.05 -9.58 -8.36
CA LEU A 373 12.46 -9.23 -8.47
C LEU A 373 13.27 -10.19 -7.62
N ARG A 374 14.49 -10.47 -8.06
CA ARG A 374 15.46 -11.26 -7.31
C ARG A 374 16.86 -10.70 -7.49
N VAL A 375 17.59 -10.59 -6.38
CA VAL A 375 19.05 -10.35 -6.45
C VAL A 375 19.71 -11.64 -6.85
N VAL A 376 20.55 -11.60 -7.87
CA VAL A 376 21.40 -12.72 -8.30
C VAL A 376 22.82 -12.22 -8.52
N GLY A 377 23.81 -13.06 -8.34
CA GLY A 377 25.17 -12.61 -8.56
C GLY A 377 26.24 -13.65 -8.24
N ASP A 378 27.47 -13.20 -8.38
CA ASP A 378 28.67 -13.97 -8.10
C ASP A 378 29.35 -13.46 -6.82
N VAL A 379 29.85 -14.35 -6.02
CA VAL A 379 30.67 -13.98 -4.85
C VAL A 379 32.07 -13.61 -5.35
N ARG A 380 32.52 -12.39 -5.04
CA ARG A 380 33.86 -11.91 -5.36
C ARG A 380 34.93 -12.60 -4.51
N SER A 381 36.20 -12.48 -4.91
CA SER A 381 37.34 -13.06 -4.18
C SER A 381 37.51 -12.49 -2.76
N ASP A 382 37.00 -11.30 -2.51
CA ASP A 382 37.00 -10.64 -1.19
C ASP A 382 35.79 -11.02 -0.32
N GLY A 383 34.90 -11.92 -0.81
CA GLY A 383 33.66 -12.33 -0.14
C GLY A 383 32.49 -11.42 -0.38
N THR A 384 32.65 -10.29 -1.09
CA THR A 384 31.54 -9.41 -1.41
C THR A 384 30.70 -9.94 -2.58
N LEU A 385 29.42 -9.55 -2.66
CA LEU A 385 28.52 -10.00 -3.71
C LEU A 385 28.52 -9.01 -4.88
N ALA A 386 28.86 -9.50 -6.08
CA ALA A 386 28.61 -8.78 -7.33
C ALA A 386 27.15 -8.97 -7.75
N GLY A 387 26.25 -8.28 -7.06
CA GLY A 387 24.82 -8.44 -7.22
C GLY A 387 24.24 -7.70 -8.44
N ARG A 388 23.24 -8.29 -9.05
CA ARG A 388 22.36 -7.65 -10.03
C ARG A 388 20.90 -8.03 -9.77
N ILE A 389 19.97 -7.19 -10.16
CA ILE A 389 18.55 -7.47 -10.01
C ILE A 389 18.01 -8.04 -11.32
N VAL A 390 17.27 -9.14 -11.21
CA VAL A 390 16.55 -9.78 -12.30
C VAL A 390 15.05 -9.66 -12.03
N ARG A 391 14.30 -9.13 -13.00
CA ARG A 391 12.85 -9.18 -13.02
C ARG A 391 12.42 -10.45 -13.74
N VAL A 392 11.56 -11.22 -13.10
CA VAL A 392 10.93 -12.41 -13.65
C VAL A 392 9.45 -12.16 -13.82
N ASP A 393 8.97 -12.30 -15.06
CA ASP A 393 7.57 -12.11 -15.44
C ASP A 393 7.11 -13.34 -16.24
N GLY A 394 6.33 -14.19 -15.59
CA GLY A 394 5.84 -15.44 -16.15
C GLY A 394 6.96 -16.31 -16.73
N SER A 395 7.12 -16.32 -18.04
CA SER A 395 8.11 -17.12 -18.78
C SER A 395 9.39 -16.37 -19.11
N ARG A 396 9.56 -15.12 -18.70
CA ARG A 396 10.70 -14.27 -19.06
C ARG A 396 11.47 -13.82 -17.84
N ALA A 397 12.79 -13.87 -17.93
CA ALA A 397 13.69 -13.24 -16.98
C ALA A 397 14.49 -12.16 -17.73
N SER A 398 14.54 -10.96 -17.17
CA SER A 398 15.29 -9.84 -17.73
C SER A 398 16.04 -9.10 -16.63
N ARG A 399 17.25 -8.63 -16.94
CA ARG A 399 18.00 -7.79 -16.01
C ARG A 399 17.27 -6.45 -15.85
N LEU A 400 17.04 -6.04 -14.61
CA LEU A 400 16.61 -4.68 -14.30
C LEU A 400 17.86 -3.78 -14.34
N PRO A 401 17.87 -2.71 -15.16
CA PRO A 401 19.08 -1.90 -15.37
C PRO A 401 19.32 -0.92 -14.23
N VAL A 402 19.56 -1.44 -13.03
CA VAL A 402 19.95 -0.64 -11.86
C VAL A 402 21.47 -0.51 -11.83
N THR A 403 21.98 0.71 -11.62
CA THR A 403 23.39 0.96 -11.42
C THR A 403 23.76 0.67 -9.98
N VAL A 404 24.61 -0.33 -9.76
CA VAL A 404 25.22 -0.65 -8.47
C VAL A 404 26.69 -0.32 -8.57
N PRO A 405 27.26 0.52 -7.68
CA PRO A 405 28.71 0.78 -7.66
C PRO A 405 29.51 -0.51 -7.49
N ASP A 406 30.72 -0.57 -8.08
CA ASP A 406 31.55 -1.78 -8.05
C ASP A 406 32.01 -2.18 -6.65
N ASP A 407 32.11 -1.21 -5.73
CA ASP A 407 32.49 -1.39 -4.32
C ASP A 407 31.29 -1.58 -3.38
N ALA A 408 30.05 -1.58 -3.93
CA ALA A 408 28.85 -1.73 -3.13
C ALA A 408 28.17 -3.10 -3.33
N SER A 409 27.47 -3.52 -2.28
CA SER A 409 26.60 -4.70 -2.29
C SER A 409 25.14 -4.28 -2.19
N ILE A 410 24.24 -5.02 -2.86
CA ILE A 410 22.80 -4.85 -2.70
C ILE A 410 22.41 -5.51 -1.38
N THR A 411 21.85 -4.72 -0.45
CA THR A 411 21.45 -5.19 0.88
C THR A 411 19.94 -5.39 0.99
N ALA A 412 19.14 -4.67 0.20
CA ALA A 412 17.67 -4.88 0.18
C ALA A 412 17.07 -4.46 -1.16
N VAL A 413 15.94 -5.08 -1.50
CA VAL A 413 15.08 -4.74 -2.64
C VAL A 413 13.65 -4.69 -2.15
N CYS A 414 13.11 -3.48 -1.98
CA CYS A 414 11.87 -3.21 -1.26
C CYS A 414 10.84 -2.58 -2.22
N PRO A 415 9.83 -3.33 -2.67
CA PRO A 415 8.77 -2.77 -3.51
C PRO A 415 7.96 -1.68 -2.79
N SER A 416 7.54 -0.66 -3.53
CA SER A 416 6.53 0.27 -3.05
C SER A 416 5.18 -0.43 -2.82
N PRO A 417 4.27 0.12 -2.01
CA PRO A 417 3.00 -0.53 -1.69
C PRO A 417 2.15 -0.95 -2.90
N ASN A 418 2.21 -0.23 -4.03
CA ASN A 418 1.53 -0.60 -5.28
C ASN A 418 2.41 -1.39 -6.26
N GLY A 419 3.69 -1.62 -5.95
CA GLY A 419 4.64 -2.35 -6.78
C GLY A 419 5.14 -1.60 -8.02
N GLN A 420 4.82 -0.30 -8.19
CA GLN A 420 5.29 0.51 -9.31
C GLN A 420 6.79 0.81 -9.21
N PHE A 421 7.25 1.15 -8.01
CA PHE A 421 8.63 1.47 -7.72
C PHE A 421 9.28 0.41 -6.83
N VAL A 422 10.60 0.42 -6.81
CA VAL A 422 11.41 -0.41 -5.94
C VAL A 422 12.53 0.44 -5.36
N ALA A 423 12.67 0.39 -4.05
CA ALA A 423 13.84 0.89 -3.36
C ALA A 423 14.94 -0.19 -3.37
N VAL A 424 16.06 0.11 -3.98
CA VAL A 424 17.25 -0.73 -4.01
C VAL A 424 18.25 -0.13 -3.05
N ALA A 425 18.46 -0.80 -1.92
CA ALA A 425 19.45 -0.42 -0.94
C ALA A 425 20.81 -1.02 -1.32
N THR A 426 21.83 -0.17 -1.35
CA THR A 426 23.21 -0.58 -1.56
C THR A 426 24.08 0.00 -0.45
N THR A 427 25.04 -0.77 0.00
CA THR A 427 25.99 -0.37 1.04
C THR A 427 27.40 -0.59 0.55
N SER A 428 28.25 0.44 0.66
CA SER A 428 29.68 0.38 0.52
C SER A 428 30.36 0.52 1.89
N ALA A 429 31.68 0.46 1.93
CA ALA A 429 32.44 0.65 3.18
C ALA A 429 32.21 2.01 3.84
N THR A 430 31.77 3.03 3.09
CA THR A 430 31.69 4.42 3.56
C THR A 430 30.29 5.01 3.52
N SER A 431 29.33 4.40 2.82
CA SER A 431 28.01 5.01 2.63
C SER A 431 26.91 4.01 2.27
N GLY A 432 25.70 4.32 2.70
CA GLY A 432 24.47 3.70 2.20
C GLY A 432 23.82 4.56 1.13
N LEU A 433 23.32 3.96 0.08
CA LEU A 433 22.57 4.63 -0.99
C LEU A 433 21.29 3.85 -1.28
N ILE A 434 20.17 4.55 -1.31
CA ILE A 434 18.88 4.02 -1.75
C ILE A 434 18.57 4.60 -3.13
N SER A 435 18.46 3.72 -4.13
CA SER A 435 18.00 4.08 -5.46
C SER A 435 16.54 3.68 -5.62
N ILE A 436 15.64 4.64 -5.82
CA ILE A 436 14.24 4.37 -6.15
C ILE A 436 14.15 4.27 -7.66
N VAL A 437 13.70 3.12 -8.15
CA VAL A 437 13.60 2.83 -9.58
C VAL A 437 12.20 2.33 -9.94
N ASP A 438 11.79 2.57 -11.19
CA ASP A 438 10.60 1.93 -11.75
C ASP A 438 10.80 0.41 -11.82
N ALA A 439 9.88 -0.36 -11.26
CA ALA A 439 10.00 -1.81 -11.12
C ALA A 439 9.96 -2.58 -12.46
N THR A 440 9.52 -1.93 -13.53
CA THR A 440 9.39 -2.53 -14.87
C THR A 440 10.58 -2.19 -15.75
N SER A 441 10.92 -0.91 -15.83
CA SER A 441 11.95 -0.38 -16.73
C SER A 441 13.33 -0.24 -16.06
N GLY A 442 13.40 -0.16 -14.73
CA GLY A 442 14.61 0.16 -13.98
C GLY A 442 15.01 1.64 -14.08
N ALA A 443 14.15 2.50 -14.64
CA ALA A 443 14.41 3.94 -14.70
C ALA A 443 14.56 4.51 -13.29
N LEU A 444 15.62 5.31 -13.09
CA LEU A 444 15.88 5.95 -11.81
C LEU A 444 14.93 7.13 -11.59
N GLU A 445 14.16 7.10 -10.51
CA GLU A 445 13.26 8.18 -10.10
C GLU A 445 13.91 9.07 -9.04
N ALA A 446 14.62 8.47 -8.08
CA ALA A 446 15.30 9.21 -7.02
C ALA A 446 16.50 8.44 -6.47
N SER A 447 17.45 9.19 -5.92
CA SER A 447 18.56 8.64 -5.11
C SER A 447 18.60 9.36 -3.76
N ILE A 448 18.78 8.60 -2.68
CA ILE A 448 18.79 9.10 -1.31
C ILE A 448 19.99 8.49 -0.60
N ALA A 449 20.89 9.32 -0.09
CA ALA A 449 21.94 8.86 0.82
C ALA A 449 21.28 8.50 2.16
N ALA A 450 20.97 7.23 2.36
CA ALA A 450 20.24 6.73 3.51
C ALA A 450 20.60 5.26 3.79
N ALA A 451 20.38 4.84 5.03
CA ALA A 451 20.62 3.47 5.48
C ALA A 451 19.44 2.53 5.19
N SER A 452 18.20 3.01 5.34
CA SER A 452 16.99 2.22 5.11
C SER A 452 15.81 3.11 4.71
N VAL A 453 14.74 2.48 4.25
CA VAL A 453 13.45 3.13 3.91
C VAL A 453 12.28 2.35 4.49
N ASP A 454 11.16 3.04 4.75
CA ASP A 454 9.94 2.46 5.33
C ASP A 454 9.32 1.34 4.48
N TRP A 455 9.51 1.34 3.16
CA TRP A 455 9.02 0.24 2.31
C TRP A 455 9.69 -1.11 2.64
N CYS A 456 10.90 -1.09 3.20
CA CYS A 456 11.59 -2.31 3.61
C CYS A 456 10.97 -2.95 4.86
N ALA A 457 10.29 -2.18 5.69
CA ALA A 457 9.59 -2.68 6.87
C ALA A 457 8.36 -3.57 6.53
N ALA A 458 7.92 -3.60 5.27
CA ALA A 458 6.90 -4.54 4.80
C ALA A 458 7.47 -5.92 4.42
N LEU A 459 8.80 -6.05 4.30
CA LEU A 459 9.46 -7.32 4.03
C LEU A 459 9.58 -8.14 5.32
N PRO A 460 9.48 -9.48 5.26
CA PRO A 460 9.70 -10.31 6.42
C PRO A 460 11.07 -10.07 7.06
N SER A 461 11.11 -10.15 8.38
CA SER A 461 12.35 -10.08 9.16
C SER A 461 13.30 -11.25 8.86
N GLY A 462 14.52 -11.14 9.33
CA GLY A 462 15.57 -12.16 9.24
C GLY A 462 16.53 -11.95 8.09
N ASP A 463 17.73 -12.51 8.26
CA ASP A 463 18.83 -12.38 7.33
C ASP A 463 18.50 -12.96 5.96
N GLU A 464 19.05 -12.36 4.92
CA GLU A 464 19.05 -12.98 3.60
C GLU A 464 19.72 -14.34 3.69
N VAL A 465 19.19 -15.32 2.96
CA VAL A 465 19.79 -16.65 2.85
C VAL A 465 21.25 -16.47 2.41
N GLY A 466 22.15 -16.72 3.36
CA GLY A 466 23.58 -16.68 3.11
C GLY A 466 24.05 -17.84 2.19
#